data_25bc7706abb533a848b5dda3fd75631a
#
_entry.id   25bc7706abb533a848b5dda3fd75631a
#
_cell.length_a   1.000
_cell.length_b   1.000
_cell.length_c   1.000
_cell.angle_alpha   90.00
_cell.angle_beta   90.00
_cell.angle_gamma   90.00
#
_symmetry.space_group_name_H-M   'P 1'
#
loop_
_entity.id
_entity.type
_entity.pdbx_description
1 polymer ?
#
loop_
_entity_poly.entity_id
_entity_poly.type
_entity_poly.pdbx_seq_one_letter_code
_entity_poly.pdbx_strand_id
1 'polypeptide(L)'
;MKAGKYDIASMPSAQYDSFKDLTNVTFVSSLQSAYEYIGFKLGKWDKEQGKNIVNENAKMSDIALRQAIAYAIDPDTAGKNLYNGLQHGTNSIIIPFFKDIYNKDQEGFSYNPEKAKKILDDAGYKDVDGDGLRENKDGSKLKINFAARTRDDANESLIQQYLLWWKEVGLDVQLYTGRTIELNNFYDKVEADDPEIDMFTAGWSTGYDPNPSGLFGEDAKFNMQRYTSAEGNAIIEKISSNEAFDDAKNVEFYKEWQKYVHEKAFIFPTLTGESVTAVNKRVKYYDTKLGSNNEKSSMARLQLTANEPLK
;
A
#
# COMPACT_ATOMS: atom_id res chain seq x y z
N MET A 1 -0.71 -29.05 1.85
CA MET A 1 -0.81 -29.44 0.43
C MET A 1 0.07 -30.65 0.12
N LYS A 2 1.42 -30.58 0.18
CA LYS A 2 2.31 -31.72 -0.15
C LYS A 2 1.94 -33.04 0.53
N ALA A 3 1.58 -33.01 1.80
CA ALA A 3 1.22 -34.20 2.57
C ALA A 3 -0.25 -34.64 2.43
N GLY A 4 -1.03 -34.02 1.56
CA GLY A 4 -2.45 -34.35 1.40
C GLY A 4 -3.31 -34.12 2.64
N LYS A 5 -2.99 -33.10 3.47
CA LYS A 5 -3.77 -32.78 4.67
C LYS A 5 -4.85 -31.71 4.45
N TYR A 6 -4.74 -30.95 3.37
CA TYR A 6 -5.63 -29.84 3.04
C TYR A 6 -6.11 -29.95 1.61
N ASP A 7 -7.36 -29.57 1.37
CA ASP A 7 -7.96 -29.49 0.06
C ASP A 7 -7.76 -28.13 -0.58
N ILE A 8 -7.79 -27.07 0.20
CA ILE A 8 -7.69 -25.70 -0.25
C ILE A 8 -6.77 -24.97 0.72
N ALA A 9 -5.78 -24.25 0.19
CA ALA A 9 -4.88 -23.44 1.00
C ALA A 9 -4.40 -22.20 0.22
N SER A 10 -4.39 -21.05 0.88
CA SER A 10 -3.73 -19.85 0.35
C SER A 10 -2.22 -20.05 0.34
N MET A 11 -1.56 -19.65 -0.74
CA MET A 11 -0.11 -19.73 -0.90
C MET A 11 0.51 -18.35 -0.69
N PRO A 12 1.45 -18.21 0.25
CA PRO A 12 2.19 -16.96 0.37
C PRO A 12 2.98 -16.67 -0.92
N SER A 13 2.84 -15.47 -1.46
CA SER A 13 3.48 -15.08 -2.71
C SER A 13 5.00 -15.20 -2.66
N ALA A 14 5.63 -14.88 -1.52
CA ALA A 14 7.06 -15.03 -1.30
C ALA A 14 7.56 -16.49 -1.35
N GLN A 15 6.67 -17.47 -1.10
CA GLN A 15 7.01 -18.89 -1.06
C GLN A 15 6.52 -19.66 -2.28
N TYR A 16 5.91 -18.99 -3.26
CA TYR A 16 5.24 -19.63 -4.39
C TYR A 16 6.15 -20.63 -5.14
N ASP A 17 7.41 -20.29 -5.36
CA ASP A 17 8.38 -21.16 -6.03
C ASP A 17 8.59 -22.52 -5.34
N SER A 18 8.38 -22.60 -4.02
CA SER A 18 8.47 -23.88 -3.31
C SER A 18 7.24 -24.79 -3.47
N PHE A 19 6.18 -24.28 -4.08
CA PHE A 19 4.90 -25.00 -4.27
C PHE A 19 4.48 -25.14 -5.72
N LYS A 20 4.99 -24.32 -6.66
CA LYS A 20 4.53 -24.25 -8.05
C LYS A 20 4.54 -25.60 -8.81
N ASP A 21 5.46 -26.51 -8.41
CA ASP A 21 5.65 -27.81 -9.06
C ASP A 21 4.80 -28.93 -8.43
N LEU A 22 3.89 -28.62 -7.52
CA LEU A 22 2.99 -29.62 -6.94
C LEU A 22 2.02 -30.16 -7.99
N THR A 23 2.05 -31.48 -8.21
CA THR A 23 1.24 -32.16 -9.22
C THR A 23 -0.16 -32.55 -8.76
N ASN A 24 -0.38 -32.58 -7.45
CA ASN A 24 -1.66 -32.96 -6.82
C ASN A 24 -2.63 -31.80 -6.61
N VAL A 25 -2.25 -30.58 -7.02
CA VAL A 25 -3.06 -29.37 -6.89
C VAL A 25 -3.23 -28.66 -8.23
N THR A 26 -4.22 -27.79 -8.29
CA THR A 26 -4.36 -26.71 -9.28
C THR A 26 -4.18 -25.39 -8.58
N PHE A 27 -3.42 -24.48 -9.15
CA PHE A 27 -3.29 -23.12 -8.63
C PHE A 27 -4.33 -22.22 -9.28
N VAL A 28 -5.05 -21.47 -8.46
CA VAL A 28 -6.09 -20.54 -8.89
C VAL A 28 -5.71 -19.17 -8.38
N SER A 29 -5.57 -18.22 -9.29
CA SER A 29 -5.15 -16.85 -8.99
C SER A 29 -6.33 -15.88 -9.05
N SER A 30 -6.28 -14.84 -8.22
CA SER A 30 -7.23 -13.73 -8.23
C SER A 30 -6.56 -12.44 -7.79
N LEU A 31 -6.98 -11.31 -8.38
CA LEU A 31 -6.54 -10.01 -7.91
C LEU A 31 -6.89 -9.80 -6.45
N GLN A 32 -5.96 -9.25 -5.69
CA GLN A 32 -6.20 -8.85 -4.31
C GLN A 32 -7.03 -7.57 -4.25
N SER A 33 -7.97 -7.50 -3.31
CA SER A 33 -8.65 -6.27 -2.92
C SER A 33 -7.87 -5.54 -1.80
N ALA A 34 -6.56 -5.49 -1.94
CA ALA A 34 -5.65 -4.91 -0.94
C ALA A 34 -4.42 -4.30 -1.61
N TYR A 35 -3.84 -3.32 -0.94
CA TYR A 35 -2.56 -2.72 -1.34
C TYR A 35 -1.71 -2.42 -0.12
N GLU A 36 -0.40 -2.44 -0.30
CA GLU A 36 0.57 -1.90 0.65
C GLU A 36 0.88 -0.45 0.27
N TYR A 37 1.19 0.37 1.26
CA TYR A 37 1.46 1.79 1.05
C TYR A 37 2.48 2.35 2.03
N ILE A 38 3.03 3.50 1.69
CA ILE A 38 3.76 4.36 2.61
C ILE A 38 2.90 5.61 2.84
N GLY A 39 2.68 5.93 4.11
CA GLY A 39 1.96 7.12 4.57
C GLY A 39 2.89 8.05 5.35
N PHE A 40 2.62 9.35 5.25
CA PHE A 40 3.41 10.39 5.93
C PHE A 40 2.63 10.96 7.12
N LYS A 41 3.28 11.18 8.24
CA LYS A 41 2.68 11.83 9.42
C LYS A 41 2.62 13.32 9.18
N LEU A 42 1.40 13.84 9.00
CA LEU A 42 1.13 15.22 8.60
C LEU A 42 0.26 15.98 9.61
N GLY A 43 0.01 15.38 10.77
CA GLY A 43 -0.85 16.01 11.76
C GLY A 43 -1.11 15.10 12.96
N LYS A 44 -2.23 15.34 13.62
CA LYS A 44 -2.68 14.60 14.81
C LYS A 44 -4.19 14.41 14.83
N TRP A 45 -4.65 13.41 15.57
CA TRP A 45 -6.06 13.25 15.89
C TRP A 45 -6.44 14.17 17.08
N ASP A 46 -7.40 15.05 16.88
CA ASP A 46 -8.00 15.85 17.95
C ASP A 46 -9.18 15.08 18.55
N LYS A 47 -9.00 14.63 19.79
CA LYS A 47 -10.03 13.84 20.51
C LYS A 47 -11.25 14.64 20.90
N GLU A 48 -11.08 15.95 21.13
CA GLU A 48 -12.17 16.83 21.57
C GLU A 48 -13.07 17.19 20.39
N GLN A 49 -12.48 17.46 19.24
CA GLN A 49 -13.21 17.78 18.01
C GLN A 49 -13.63 16.54 17.21
N GLY A 50 -13.02 15.37 17.48
CA GLY A 50 -13.25 14.15 16.70
C GLY A 50 -12.74 14.26 15.27
N LYS A 51 -11.63 14.97 15.05
CA LYS A 51 -11.12 15.31 13.71
C LYS A 51 -9.61 15.13 13.58
N ASN A 52 -9.19 14.95 12.34
CA ASN A 52 -7.78 15.01 11.96
C ASN A 52 -7.36 16.48 11.75
N ILE A 53 -6.32 16.91 12.44
CA ILE A 53 -5.78 18.28 12.36
C ILE A 53 -4.41 18.22 11.69
N VAL A 54 -4.29 18.88 10.54
CA VAL A 54 -3.03 18.97 9.79
C VAL A 54 -2.05 19.89 10.52
N ASN A 55 -0.78 19.46 10.54
CA ASN A 55 0.33 20.29 11.01
C ASN A 55 1.20 20.71 9.81
N GLU A 56 1.05 21.94 9.38
CA GLU A 56 1.81 22.49 8.25
C GLU A 56 3.32 22.59 8.51
N ASN A 57 3.75 22.50 9.76
CA ASN A 57 5.14 22.47 10.17
C ASN A 57 5.68 21.05 10.42
N ALA A 58 4.92 20.02 10.08
CA ALA A 58 5.43 18.65 10.14
C ALA A 58 6.63 18.48 9.20
N LYS A 59 7.63 17.68 9.58
CA LYS A 59 8.80 17.40 8.75
C LYS A 59 8.42 16.95 7.35
N MET A 60 7.36 16.14 7.24
CA MET A 60 6.83 15.64 5.98
C MET A 60 5.82 16.59 5.29
N SER A 61 5.66 17.85 5.75
CA SER A 61 4.71 18.80 5.13
C SER A 61 5.10 19.21 3.71
N ASP A 62 6.40 19.16 3.39
CA ASP A 62 6.91 19.49 2.04
C ASP A 62 6.53 18.38 1.03
N ILE A 63 5.70 18.73 0.06
CA ILE A 63 5.25 17.79 -1.00
C ILE A 63 6.44 17.29 -1.82
N ALA A 64 7.44 18.14 -2.09
CA ALA A 64 8.61 17.76 -2.86
C ALA A 64 9.39 16.62 -2.17
N LEU A 65 9.56 16.69 -0.84
CA LEU A 65 10.21 15.63 -0.08
C LEU A 65 9.41 14.30 -0.19
N ARG A 66 8.08 14.35 -0.04
CA ARG A 66 7.22 13.16 -0.17
C ARG A 66 7.26 12.55 -1.56
N GLN A 67 7.19 13.38 -2.61
CA GLN A 67 7.29 12.92 -3.99
C GLN A 67 8.65 12.31 -4.30
N ALA A 68 9.74 12.90 -3.83
CA ALA A 68 11.08 12.35 -4.00
C ALA A 68 11.22 10.98 -3.33
N ILE A 69 10.69 10.81 -2.11
CA ILE A 69 10.65 9.52 -1.40
C ILE A 69 9.90 8.47 -2.24
N ALA A 70 8.78 8.85 -2.87
CA ALA A 70 7.99 7.94 -3.68
C ALA A 70 8.68 7.54 -5.00
N TYR A 71 9.32 8.49 -5.71
CA TYR A 71 10.06 8.20 -6.95
C TYR A 71 11.36 7.42 -6.72
N ALA A 72 11.87 7.38 -5.48
CA ALA A 72 13.13 6.72 -5.17
C ALA A 72 13.05 5.20 -5.04
N ILE A 73 11.87 4.60 -4.91
CA ILE A 73 11.70 3.15 -4.70
C ILE A 73 11.19 2.45 -5.96
N ASP A 74 11.55 1.15 -6.11
CA ASP A 74 11.16 0.29 -7.23
C ASP A 74 10.29 -0.89 -6.77
N PRO A 75 8.96 -0.69 -6.64
CA PRO A 75 8.05 -1.75 -6.21
C PRO A 75 7.98 -2.93 -7.18
N ASP A 76 8.16 -2.71 -8.49
CA ASP A 76 8.09 -3.77 -9.50
C ASP A 76 9.28 -4.73 -9.37
N THR A 77 10.49 -4.19 -9.23
CA THR A 77 11.68 -5.00 -8.96
C THR A 77 11.56 -5.75 -7.64
N ALA A 78 11.05 -5.11 -6.58
CA ALA A 78 10.79 -5.78 -5.30
C ALA A 78 9.77 -6.91 -5.44
N GLY A 79 8.66 -6.66 -6.13
CA GLY A 79 7.61 -7.65 -6.36
C GLY A 79 8.12 -8.87 -7.13
N LYS A 80 8.94 -8.64 -8.16
CA LYS A 80 9.58 -9.71 -8.93
C LYS A 80 10.55 -10.53 -8.08
N ASN A 81 11.41 -9.88 -7.32
CA ASN A 81 12.52 -10.55 -6.63
C ASN A 81 12.11 -11.21 -5.31
N LEU A 82 11.18 -10.59 -4.58
CA LEU A 82 10.78 -11.05 -3.24
C LEU A 82 9.45 -11.82 -3.22
N TYR A 83 8.61 -11.61 -4.23
CA TYR A 83 7.24 -12.16 -4.27
C TYR A 83 6.94 -12.94 -5.55
N ASN A 84 7.97 -13.42 -6.25
CA ASN A 84 7.85 -14.25 -7.47
C ASN A 84 7.01 -13.59 -8.59
N GLY A 85 6.95 -12.27 -8.64
CA GLY A 85 6.14 -11.53 -9.60
C GLY A 85 4.65 -11.52 -9.30
N LEU A 86 4.21 -12.11 -8.18
CA LEU A 86 2.80 -12.11 -7.74
C LEU A 86 2.39 -10.80 -7.05
N GLN A 87 3.36 -9.97 -6.73
CA GLN A 87 3.16 -8.60 -6.27
C GLN A 87 3.86 -7.66 -7.25
N HIS A 88 3.32 -6.49 -7.47
CA HIS A 88 3.86 -5.47 -8.38
C HIS A 88 3.47 -4.08 -7.91
N GLY A 89 4.11 -3.06 -8.45
CA GLY A 89 3.76 -1.67 -8.20
C GLY A 89 2.34 -1.34 -8.69
N THR A 90 1.75 -0.31 -8.11
CA THR A 90 0.48 0.25 -8.60
C THR A 90 0.55 1.77 -8.60
N ASN A 91 -0.11 2.38 -9.58
CA ASN A 91 -0.10 3.83 -9.78
C ASN A 91 -1.10 4.58 -8.88
N SER A 92 -1.96 3.86 -8.17
CA SER A 92 -3.05 4.46 -7.39
C SER A 92 -3.47 3.56 -6.23
N ILE A 93 -4.05 4.17 -5.20
CA ILE A 93 -4.73 3.47 -4.09
C ILE A 93 -6.09 2.90 -4.50
N ILE A 94 -6.65 3.31 -5.64
CA ILE A 94 -7.72 2.60 -6.32
C ILE A 94 -7.05 1.61 -7.24
N ILE A 95 -7.03 0.34 -6.85
CA ILE A 95 -6.22 -0.72 -7.46
C ILE A 95 -6.94 -1.41 -8.63
N PRO A 96 -6.23 -2.18 -9.48
CA PRO A 96 -6.82 -2.88 -10.65
C PRO A 96 -7.98 -3.84 -10.33
N PHE A 97 -8.15 -4.23 -9.07
CA PHE A 97 -9.33 -4.99 -8.62
C PHE A 97 -10.65 -4.26 -8.95
N PHE A 98 -10.65 -2.93 -8.89
CA PHE A 98 -11.81 -2.06 -9.19
C PHE A 98 -11.81 -1.59 -10.63
N LYS A 99 -11.91 -2.50 -11.56
CA LYS A 99 -11.72 -2.33 -13.02
C LYS A 99 -12.30 -1.04 -13.60
N ASP A 100 -13.54 -0.69 -13.23
CA ASP A 100 -14.28 0.39 -13.89
C ASP A 100 -13.86 1.78 -13.41
N ILE A 101 -13.50 1.90 -12.13
CA ILE A 101 -13.08 3.15 -11.49
C ILE A 101 -11.56 3.28 -11.35
N TYR A 102 -10.80 2.21 -11.61
CA TYR A 102 -9.34 2.27 -11.66
C TYR A 102 -8.87 3.04 -12.88
N ASN A 103 -8.13 4.11 -12.66
CA ASN A 103 -7.56 4.92 -13.74
C ASN A 103 -6.18 4.38 -14.12
N LYS A 104 -6.13 3.48 -15.10
CA LYS A 104 -4.86 2.92 -15.61
C LYS A 104 -3.91 3.95 -16.21
N ASP A 105 -4.47 5.09 -16.67
CA ASP A 105 -3.72 6.16 -17.32
C ASP A 105 -3.27 7.23 -16.29
N GLN A 106 -3.57 7.03 -14.99
CA GLN A 106 -3.08 7.90 -13.91
C GLN A 106 -1.56 7.82 -13.85
N GLU A 107 -0.90 8.97 -13.84
CA GLU A 107 0.52 9.02 -13.50
C GLU A 107 0.72 8.48 -12.07
N GLY A 108 1.61 7.49 -11.93
CA GLY A 108 2.06 6.96 -10.65
C GLY A 108 3.46 7.45 -10.30
N PHE A 109 3.96 7.02 -9.15
CA PHE A 109 5.35 7.24 -8.77
C PHE A 109 6.23 6.10 -9.32
N SER A 110 6.46 6.11 -10.65
CA SER A 110 7.36 5.15 -11.29
C SER A 110 8.79 5.38 -10.82
N TYR A 111 9.52 4.31 -10.51
CA TYR A 111 10.92 4.39 -10.07
C TYR A 111 11.76 5.26 -10.99
N ASN A 112 12.26 6.34 -10.42
CA ASN A 112 13.11 7.31 -11.12
C ASN A 112 13.99 8.07 -10.11
N PRO A 113 15.13 7.49 -9.70
CA PRO A 113 16.01 8.11 -8.71
C PRO A 113 16.58 9.44 -9.17
N GLU A 114 16.79 9.64 -10.47
CA GLU A 114 17.27 10.93 -11.00
C GLU A 114 16.19 12.03 -10.90
N LYS A 115 14.91 11.68 -11.15
CA LYS A 115 13.78 12.59 -10.88
C LYS A 115 13.68 12.92 -9.39
N ALA A 116 13.86 11.91 -8.52
CA ALA A 116 13.86 12.11 -7.07
C ALA A 116 14.96 13.07 -6.63
N LYS A 117 16.20 12.87 -7.08
CA LYS A 117 17.34 13.77 -6.80
C LYS A 117 17.05 15.19 -7.29
N LYS A 118 16.56 15.33 -8.52
CA LYS A 118 16.22 16.64 -9.08
C LYS A 118 15.14 17.37 -8.26
N ILE A 119 14.08 16.66 -7.84
CA ILE A 119 13.03 17.24 -6.98
C ILE A 119 13.64 17.75 -5.67
N LEU A 120 14.52 16.97 -5.04
CA LEU A 120 15.19 17.36 -3.80
C LEU A 120 16.09 18.58 -4.02
N ASP A 121 16.88 18.61 -5.10
CA ASP A 121 17.75 19.73 -5.45
C ASP A 121 16.96 21.02 -5.68
N ASP A 122 15.89 20.94 -6.49
CA ASP A 122 15.01 22.08 -6.80
C ASP A 122 14.28 22.61 -5.54
N ALA A 123 13.96 21.72 -4.60
CA ALA A 123 13.33 22.06 -3.33
C ALA A 123 14.32 22.58 -2.27
N GLY A 124 15.63 22.49 -2.53
CA GLY A 124 16.67 23.03 -1.64
C GLY A 124 17.25 22.04 -0.63
N TYR A 125 16.92 20.74 -0.74
CA TYR A 125 17.57 19.68 0.04
C TYR A 125 18.90 19.31 -0.62
N LYS A 126 20.03 19.68 -0.01
CA LYS A 126 21.36 19.52 -0.61
C LYS A 126 22.32 18.87 0.39
N ASP A 127 23.23 18.08 -0.09
CA ASP A 127 24.40 17.62 0.67
C ASP A 127 25.38 18.80 0.77
N VAL A 128 25.40 19.48 1.93
CA VAL A 128 26.21 20.68 2.14
C VAL A 128 27.53 20.41 2.85
N ASP A 129 27.67 19.27 3.53
CA ASP A 129 28.90 18.89 4.23
C ASP A 129 29.68 17.76 3.53
N GLY A 130 29.14 17.18 2.45
CA GLY A 130 29.81 16.21 1.60
C GLY A 130 29.80 14.78 2.15
N ASP A 131 28.90 14.45 3.08
CA ASP A 131 28.79 13.10 3.64
C ASP A 131 27.93 12.14 2.79
N GLY A 132 27.35 12.63 1.70
CA GLY A 132 26.49 11.89 0.76
C GLY A 132 25.02 11.90 1.18
N LEU A 133 24.65 12.60 2.25
CA LEU A 133 23.29 12.76 2.74
C LEU A 133 22.87 14.23 2.62
N ARG A 134 21.57 14.43 2.40
CA ARG A 134 21.01 15.77 2.21
C ARG A 134 20.57 16.37 3.52
N GLU A 135 20.82 17.65 3.70
CA GLU A 135 20.33 18.45 4.81
C GLU A 135 18.96 19.07 4.52
N ASN A 136 18.32 19.55 5.59
CA ASN A 136 17.19 20.46 5.52
C ASN A 136 17.59 21.77 4.82
N LYS A 137 16.58 22.53 4.37
CA LYS A 137 16.79 23.82 3.68
C LYS A 137 17.57 24.87 4.49
N ASP A 138 17.60 24.71 5.81
CA ASP A 138 18.35 25.54 6.74
C ASP A 138 19.77 25.01 7.05
N GLY A 139 20.16 23.90 6.43
CA GLY A 139 21.47 23.26 6.63
C GLY A 139 21.55 22.32 7.83
N SER A 140 20.46 22.12 8.57
CA SER A 140 20.43 21.14 9.64
C SER A 140 20.28 19.71 9.09
N LYS A 141 20.73 18.70 9.81
CA LYS A 141 20.65 17.30 9.38
C LYS A 141 19.18 16.87 9.16
N LEU A 142 18.88 16.32 7.98
CA LEU A 142 17.60 15.75 7.63
C LEU A 142 17.60 14.26 7.98
N LYS A 143 17.09 13.93 9.16
CA LYS A 143 16.86 12.55 9.56
C LYS A 143 15.37 12.23 9.49
N ILE A 144 15.00 11.12 8.80
CA ILE A 144 13.63 10.67 8.61
C ILE A 144 13.43 9.33 9.34
N ASN A 145 12.51 9.31 10.28
CA ASN A 145 12.17 8.11 11.04
C ASN A 145 11.02 7.35 10.38
N PHE A 146 11.31 6.13 9.98
CA PHE A 146 10.39 5.23 9.28
C PHE A 146 9.91 4.10 10.19
N ALA A 147 8.61 4.05 10.46
CA ALA A 147 8.00 2.96 11.19
C ALA A 147 7.56 1.85 10.22
N ALA A 148 8.04 0.63 10.44
CA ALA A 148 7.71 -0.54 9.63
C ALA A 148 7.34 -1.73 10.52
N ARG A 149 6.35 -2.52 10.06
CA ARG A 149 5.87 -3.71 10.80
C ARG A 149 6.76 -4.91 10.57
N THR A 150 7.00 -5.69 11.61
CA THR A 150 7.53 -7.05 11.50
C THR A 150 6.49 -7.96 10.84
N ARG A 151 6.90 -8.72 9.81
CA ARG A 151 6.06 -9.70 9.12
C ARG A 151 6.84 -10.99 8.85
N ASP A 152 7.29 -11.18 7.63
CA ASP A 152 8.08 -12.32 7.17
C ASP A 152 9.44 -11.86 6.60
N ASP A 153 10.31 -12.80 6.27
CA ASP A 153 11.66 -12.52 5.76
C ASP A 153 11.64 -11.71 4.46
N ALA A 154 10.63 -11.91 3.61
CA ALA A 154 10.48 -11.14 2.38
C ALA A 154 10.16 -9.67 2.68
N ASN A 155 9.28 -9.42 3.65
CA ASN A 155 8.98 -8.07 4.11
C ASN A 155 10.18 -7.39 4.77
N GLU A 156 10.94 -8.12 5.62
CA GLU A 156 12.17 -7.58 6.21
C GLU A 156 13.18 -7.18 5.11
N SER A 157 13.34 -8.03 4.09
CA SER A 157 14.18 -7.74 2.91
C SER A 157 13.68 -6.53 2.14
N LEU A 158 12.37 -6.38 1.96
CA LEU A 158 11.73 -5.23 1.30
C LEU A 158 12.03 -3.93 2.06
N ILE A 159 11.89 -3.94 3.38
CA ILE A 159 12.16 -2.76 4.22
C ILE A 159 13.63 -2.35 4.11
N GLN A 160 14.57 -3.30 4.15
CA GLN A 160 15.98 -3.00 3.96
C GLN A 160 16.25 -2.42 2.56
N GLN A 161 15.58 -2.94 1.53
CA GLN A 161 15.71 -2.43 0.18
C GLN A 161 15.19 -0.99 0.05
N TYR A 162 14.09 -0.63 0.72
CA TYR A 162 13.61 0.75 0.77
C TYR A 162 14.66 1.70 1.37
N LEU A 163 15.29 1.32 2.49
CA LEU A 163 16.33 2.14 3.12
C LEU A 163 17.52 2.37 2.17
N LEU A 164 17.92 1.35 1.41
CA LEU A 164 19.00 1.45 0.42
C LEU A 164 18.64 2.41 -0.72
N TRP A 165 17.44 2.29 -1.29
CA TRP A 165 17.00 3.16 -2.38
C TRP A 165 16.89 4.64 -1.95
N TRP A 166 16.39 4.91 -0.73
CA TRP A 166 16.36 6.28 -0.22
C TRP A 166 17.75 6.83 0.01
N LYS A 167 18.68 6.01 0.48
CA LYS A 167 20.08 6.41 0.64
C LYS A 167 20.74 6.74 -0.70
N GLU A 168 20.43 6.05 -1.78
CA GLU A 168 20.94 6.32 -3.14
C GLU A 168 20.57 7.72 -3.67
N VAL A 169 19.48 8.28 -3.18
CA VAL A 169 19.07 9.66 -3.50
C VAL A 169 19.49 10.68 -2.43
N GLY A 170 20.29 10.24 -1.46
CA GLY A 170 20.87 11.09 -0.41
C GLY A 170 19.94 11.34 0.79
N LEU A 171 18.93 10.50 1.03
CA LEU A 171 18.05 10.64 2.19
C LEU A 171 18.50 9.73 3.36
N ASP A 172 18.67 10.32 4.55
CA ASP A 172 18.91 9.60 5.80
C ASP A 172 17.59 9.09 6.39
N VAL A 173 17.11 7.97 5.86
CA VAL A 173 15.94 7.29 6.40
C VAL A 173 16.37 6.15 7.31
N GLN A 174 15.88 6.15 8.54
CA GLN A 174 16.20 5.14 9.54
C GLN A 174 14.94 4.50 10.10
N LEU A 175 15.02 3.23 10.47
CA LEU A 175 13.93 2.60 11.21
C LEU A 175 13.74 3.31 12.56
N TYR A 176 12.51 3.71 12.86
CA TYR A 176 12.11 4.49 14.03
C TYR A 176 12.67 3.93 15.35
N THR A 177 12.67 2.59 15.51
CA THR A 177 13.23 1.91 16.70
C THR A 177 14.54 1.18 16.40
N GLY A 178 15.18 1.43 15.25
CA GLY A 178 16.33 0.67 14.75
C GLY A 178 15.98 -0.71 14.21
N ARG A 179 14.72 -1.10 14.23
CA ARG A 179 14.19 -2.39 13.73
C ARG A 179 12.71 -2.26 13.37
N THR A 180 12.17 -3.29 12.71
CA THR A 180 10.73 -3.43 12.51
C THR A 180 10.00 -3.65 13.84
N ILE A 181 8.72 -3.33 13.89
CA ILE A 181 7.90 -3.28 15.11
C ILE A 181 6.80 -4.33 15.02
N GLU A 182 6.58 -5.05 16.13
CA GLU A 182 5.44 -5.98 16.25
C GLU A 182 4.10 -5.26 15.97
N LEU A 183 3.14 -5.97 15.38
CA LEU A 183 1.92 -5.44 14.80
C LEU A 183 1.13 -4.50 15.73
N ASN A 184 0.87 -4.95 16.97
CA ASN A 184 0.04 -4.16 17.90
C ASN A 184 0.80 -2.91 18.36
N ASN A 185 2.06 -3.06 18.72
CA ASN A 185 2.92 -1.95 19.12
C ASN A 185 3.11 -0.93 17.98
N PHE A 186 3.13 -1.39 16.73
CA PHE A 186 3.20 -0.52 15.57
C PHE A 186 1.95 0.37 15.49
N TYR A 187 0.77 -0.24 15.52
CA TYR A 187 -0.48 0.53 15.43
C TYR A 187 -0.69 1.43 16.64
N ASP A 188 -0.38 0.96 17.86
CA ASP A 188 -0.47 1.79 19.07
C ASP A 188 0.33 3.09 18.93
N LYS A 189 1.52 3.03 18.33
CA LYS A 189 2.37 4.21 18.13
C LYS A 189 1.91 5.10 16.98
N VAL A 190 1.56 4.52 15.84
CA VAL A 190 1.11 5.28 14.67
C VAL A 190 -0.24 5.96 14.94
N GLU A 191 -1.17 5.28 15.62
CA GLU A 191 -2.48 5.82 15.99
C GLU A 191 -2.40 6.87 17.12
N ALA A 192 -1.44 6.72 18.03
CA ALA A 192 -1.17 7.70 19.08
C ALA A 192 -0.50 8.98 18.56
N ASP A 193 -0.20 9.05 17.26
CA ASP A 193 0.50 10.16 16.63
C ASP A 193 1.86 10.45 17.29
N ASP A 194 2.65 9.36 17.54
CA ASP A 194 3.98 9.48 18.10
C ASP A 194 4.81 10.49 17.29
N PRO A 195 5.28 11.59 17.90
CA PRO A 195 5.90 12.70 17.18
C PRO A 195 7.26 12.35 16.57
N GLU A 196 7.85 11.22 16.96
CA GLU A 196 9.11 10.76 16.40
C GLU A 196 8.91 9.93 15.11
N ILE A 197 7.69 9.60 14.73
CA ILE A 197 7.38 8.89 13.47
C ILE A 197 7.11 9.93 12.37
N ASP A 198 7.94 9.94 11.33
CA ASP A 198 7.78 10.82 10.18
C ASP A 198 6.97 10.17 9.06
N MET A 199 7.22 8.88 8.82
CA MET A 199 6.48 8.08 7.84
C MET A 199 6.38 6.62 8.29
N PHE A 200 5.46 5.89 7.67
CA PHE A 200 5.20 4.49 8.02
C PHE A 200 4.75 3.67 6.83
N THR A 201 4.97 2.36 6.88
CA THR A 201 4.38 1.43 5.90
C THR A 201 3.23 0.65 6.53
N ALA A 202 2.14 0.52 5.78
CA ALA A 202 1.00 -0.28 6.18
C ALA A 202 0.32 -0.91 4.96
N GLY A 203 -0.65 -1.79 5.20
CA GLY A 203 -1.50 -2.36 4.17
C GLY A 203 -2.96 -2.02 4.44
N TRP A 204 -3.74 -1.92 3.38
CA TRP A 204 -5.17 -1.71 3.47
C TRP A 204 -5.92 -2.73 2.62
N SER A 205 -6.91 -3.39 3.22
CA SER A 205 -7.86 -4.22 2.50
C SER A 205 -9.13 -3.40 2.25
N THR A 206 -9.40 -3.14 0.98
CA THR A 206 -10.55 -2.32 0.57
C THR A 206 -11.88 -3.07 0.61
N GLY A 207 -11.82 -4.42 0.67
CA GLY A 207 -13.01 -5.22 0.43
C GLY A 207 -13.57 -4.98 -0.97
N TYR A 208 -14.89 -4.77 -1.07
CA TYR A 208 -15.58 -4.51 -2.34
C TYR A 208 -15.99 -3.04 -2.51
N ASP A 209 -15.79 -2.21 -1.51
CA ASP A 209 -16.10 -0.78 -1.54
C ASP A 209 -14.82 0.04 -1.30
N PRO A 210 -14.31 0.71 -2.34
CA PRO A 210 -13.11 1.54 -2.23
C PRO A 210 -13.39 2.97 -1.78
N ASN A 211 -14.58 3.25 -1.23
CA ASN A 211 -14.95 4.59 -0.79
C ASN A 211 -13.91 5.15 0.20
N PRO A 212 -13.31 6.31 -0.09
CA PRO A 212 -12.21 6.85 0.70
C PRO A 212 -12.62 7.49 2.03
N SER A 213 -13.92 7.70 2.29
CA SER A 213 -14.40 8.46 3.46
C SER A 213 -13.93 7.87 4.80
N GLY A 214 -14.00 6.56 4.96
CA GLY A 214 -13.61 5.88 6.20
C GLY A 214 -12.11 5.85 6.48
N LEU A 215 -11.28 6.12 5.46
CA LEU A 215 -9.81 6.07 5.57
C LEU A 215 -9.16 7.46 5.44
N PHE A 216 -9.78 8.42 4.74
CA PHE A 216 -9.18 9.71 4.42
C PHE A 216 -10.07 10.91 4.76
N GLY A 217 -11.28 10.69 5.26
CA GLY A 217 -12.17 11.76 5.71
C GLY A 217 -11.60 12.56 6.89
N GLU A 218 -12.10 13.77 7.07
CA GLU A 218 -11.68 14.66 8.16
C GLU A 218 -11.93 14.02 9.55
N ASP A 219 -13.01 13.27 9.69
CA ASP A 219 -13.42 12.57 10.91
C ASP A 219 -13.02 11.08 10.93
N ALA A 220 -12.28 10.61 9.91
CA ALA A 220 -11.86 9.22 9.83
C ALA A 220 -10.70 8.92 10.79
N LYS A 221 -10.93 8.06 11.78
CA LYS A 221 -9.90 7.62 12.74
C LYS A 221 -8.76 6.85 12.08
N PHE A 222 -9.06 6.12 10.99
CA PHE A 222 -8.08 5.37 10.22
C PHE A 222 -7.24 6.23 9.27
N ASN A 223 -7.49 7.54 9.22
CA ASN A 223 -6.61 8.49 8.53
C ASN A 223 -5.29 8.66 9.32
N MET A 224 -4.45 7.64 9.30
CA MET A 224 -3.20 7.62 10.09
C MET A 224 -2.19 8.66 9.62
N GLN A 225 -2.33 9.18 8.41
CA GLN A 225 -1.56 10.30 7.87
C GLN A 225 -1.95 11.63 8.52
N ARG A 226 -3.17 11.71 9.06
CA ARG A 226 -3.78 12.91 9.61
C ARG A 226 -3.87 14.05 8.59
N TYR A 227 -3.88 13.72 7.30
CA TYR A 227 -3.98 14.69 6.22
C TYR A 227 -5.42 14.86 5.76
N THR A 228 -5.88 16.10 5.76
CA THR A 228 -7.19 16.50 5.24
C THR A 228 -7.08 17.86 4.54
N SER A 229 -7.98 18.13 3.63
CA SER A 229 -8.15 19.47 3.04
C SER A 229 -9.59 19.66 2.57
N ALA A 230 -10.01 20.90 2.41
CA ALA A 230 -11.32 21.22 1.85
C ALA A 230 -11.53 20.59 0.46
N GLU A 231 -10.48 20.59 -0.39
CA GLU A 231 -10.49 19.96 -1.70
C GLU A 231 -10.72 18.44 -1.60
N GLY A 232 -9.95 17.75 -0.75
CA GLY A 232 -10.07 16.31 -0.55
C GLY A 232 -11.44 15.92 0.00
N ASN A 233 -11.94 16.64 1.00
CA ASN A 233 -13.27 16.39 1.57
C ASN A 233 -14.38 16.59 0.52
N ALA A 234 -14.29 17.62 -0.33
CA ALA A 234 -15.27 17.84 -1.40
C ALA A 234 -15.29 16.69 -2.43
N ILE A 235 -14.14 16.08 -2.75
CA ILE A 235 -14.08 14.92 -3.64
C ILE A 235 -14.70 13.69 -2.95
N ILE A 236 -14.39 13.47 -1.67
CA ILE A 236 -14.99 12.38 -0.87
C ILE A 236 -16.51 12.52 -0.79
N GLU A 237 -17.02 13.74 -0.61
CA GLU A 237 -18.45 14.03 -0.61
C GLU A 237 -19.11 13.69 -1.95
N LYS A 238 -18.50 14.04 -3.09
CA LYS A 238 -18.99 13.65 -4.41
C LYS A 238 -19.09 12.13 -4.55
N ILE A 239 -18.04 11.38 -4.16
CA ILE A 239 -18.01 9.91 -4.22
C ILE A 239 -19.11 9.29 -3.33
N SER A 240 -19.44 9.95 -2.22
CA SER A 240 -20.46 9.49 -1.27
C SER A 240 -21.86 10.03 -1.55
N SER A 241 -22.04 10.84 -2.60
CA SER A 241 -23.31 11.50 -2.93
C SER A 241 -24.23 10.61 -3.78
N ASN A 242 -25.50 11.03 -3.89
CA ASN A 242 -26.46 10.38 -4.78
C ASN A 242 -26.05 10.48 -6.27
N GLU A 243 -25.20 11.42 -6.64
CA GLU A 243 -24.69 11.55 -8.01
C GLU A 243 -23.77 10.40 -8.41
N ALA A 244 -23.12 9.77 -7.43
CA ALA A 244 -22.26 8.60 -7.66
C ALA A 244 -23.04 7.32 -8.03
N PHE A 245 -24.38 7.33 -8.02
CA PHE A 245 -25.20 6.26 -8.61
C PHE A 245 -25.22 6.30 -10.15
N ASP A 246 -24.81 7.40 -10.75
CA ASP A 246 -24.53 7.49 -12.18
C ASP A 246 -23.10 6.94 -12.43
N ASP A 247 -23.00 5.87 -13.21
CA ASP A 247 -21.72 5.16 -13.44
C ASP A 247 -20.64 6.09 -14.04
N ALA A 248 -21.01 7.01 -14.95
CA ALA A 248 -20.05 7.89 -15.57
C ALA A 248 -19.51 8.94 -14.58
N LYS A 249 -20.38 9.50 -13.74
CA LYS A 249 -19.98 10.43 -12.68
C LYS A 249 -19.14 9.72 -11.62
N ASN A 250 -19.51 8.50 -11.25
CA ASN A 250 -18.75 7.71 -10.30
C ASN A 250 -17.31 7.52 -10.79
N VAL A 251 -17.13 7.11 -12.05
CA VAL A 251 -15.80 6.98 -12.66
C VAL A 251 -15.04 8.31 -12.65
N GLU A 252 -15.71 9.43 -12.96
CA GLU A 252 -15.10 10.76 -12.95
C GLU A 252 -14.62 11.15 -11.55
N PHE A 253 -15.46 10.97 -10.52
CA PHE A 253 -15.12 11.30 -9.13
C PHE A 253 -13.94 10.46 -8.59
N TYR A 254 -13.90 9.17 -8.92
CA TYR A 254 -12.77 8.33 -8.54
C TYR A 254 -11.50 8.68 -9.32
N LYS A 255 -11.57 9.15 -10.56
CA LYS A 255 -10.40 9.69 -11.29
C LYS A 255 -9.90 10.99 -10.66
N GLU A 256 -10.79 11.88 -10.27
CA GLU A 256 -10.45 13.12 -9.55
C GLU A 256 -9.74 12.78 -8.22
N TRP A 257 -10.25 11.79 -7.46
CA TRP A 257 -9.63 11.32 -6.24
C TRP A 257 -8.22 10.76 -6.45
N GLN A 258 -8.02 9.90 -7.43
CA GLN A 258 -6.71 9.31 -7.74
C GLN A 258 -5.69 10.38 -8.11
N LYS A 259 -6.09 11.35 -8.91
CA LYS A 259 -5.25 12.50 -9.26
C LYS A 259 -4.89 13.33 -8.03
N TYR A 260 -5.87 13.66 -7.19
CA TYR A 260 -5.68 14.40 -5.95
C TYR A 260 -4.67 13.71 -5.02
N VAL A 261 -4.82 12.40 -4.80
CA VAL A 261 -3.89 11.63 -3.94
C VAL A 261 -2.47 11.68 -4.49
N HIS A 262 -2.30 11.53 -5.80
CA HIS A 262 -0.99 11.61 -6.44
C HIS A 262 -0.37 13.01 -6.30
N GLU A 263 -1.13 14.07 -6.56
CA GLU A 263 -0.64 15.46 -6.47
C GLU A 263 -0.27 15.86 -5.04
N LYS A 264 -1.06 15.47 -4.05
CA LYS A 264 -0.81 15.81 -2.63
C LYS A 264 0.21 14.87 -1.97
N ALA A 265 0.40 13.67 -2.49
CA ALA A 265 1.38 12.69 -2.04
C ALA A 265 1.41 12.48 -0.51
N PHE A 266 0.26 12.55 0.17
CA PHE A 266 0.17 12.28 1.62
C PHE A 266 0.25 10.79 1.93
N ILE A 267 0.01 9.97 0.93
CA ILE A 267 0.16 8.52 0.86
C ILE A 267 0.58 8.16 -0.56
N PHE A 268 1.33 7.11 -0.73
CA PHE A 268 1.50 6.49 -2.04
C PHE A 268 1.48 4.97 -1.93
N PRO A 269 0.83 4.29 -2.88
CA PRO A 269 0.79 2.83 -2.90
C PRO A 269 2.15 2.28 -3.30
N THR A 270 2.51 1.14 -2.75
CA THR A 270 3.74 0.43 -3.10
C THR A 270 3.45 -0.85 -3.86
N LEU A 271 2.77 -1.79 -3.24
CA LEU A 271 2.51 -3.11 -3.81
C LEU A 271 1.03 -3.45 -3.79
N THR A 272 0.57 -4.05 -4.86
CA THR A 272 -0.65 -4.84 -4.94
C THR A 272 -0.34 -6.11 -5.73
N GLY A 273 -1.29 -7.02 -5.91
CA GLY A 273 -0.99 -8.20 -6.70
C GLY A 273 -2.07 -9.25 -6.70
N GLU A 274 -1.63 -10.50 -6.77
CA GLU A 274 -2.49 -11.66 -6.84
C GLU A 274 -2.39 -12.52 -5.59
N SER A 275 -3.54 -13.02 -5.16
CA SER A 275 -3.60 -14.14 -4.22
C SER A 275 -3.62 -15.44 -5.00
N VAL A 276 -2.80 -16.39 -4.60
CA VAL A 276 -2.77 -17.74 -5.20
C VAL A 276 -3.32 -18.74 -4.19
N THR A 277 -4.30 -19.51 -4.62
CA THR A 277 -4.89 -20.60 -3.86
C THR A 277 -4.52 -21.94 -4.50
N ALA A 278 -3.91 -22.83 -3.74
CA ALA A 278 -3.69 -24.20 -4.14
C ALA A 278 -4.93 -25.03 -3.81
N VAL A 279 -5.52 -25.68 -4.80
CA VAL A 279 -6.72 -26.49 -4.70
C VAL A 279 -6.37 -27.94 -5.06
N ASN A 280 -6.59 -28.89 -4.15
CA ASN A 280 -6.35 -30.29 -4.41
C ASN A 280 -7.22 -30.78 -5.56
N LYS A 281 -6.65 -31.55 -6.49
CA LYS A 281 -7.35 -32.01 -7.72
C LYS A 281 -8.59 -32.86 -7.46
N ARG A 282 -8.80 -33.36 -6.24
CA ARG A 282 -10.07 -34.01 -5.87
C ARG A 282 -11.23 -33.02 -5.72
N VAL A 283 -10.94 -31.72 -5.56
CA VAL A 283 -11.98 -30.68 -5.41
C VAL A 283 -12.43 -30.22 -6.79
N LYS A 284 -13.74 -30.26 -7.03
CA LYS A 284 -14.40 -29.74 -8.25
C LYS A 284 -15.14 -28.46 -7.94
N TYR A 285 -15.30 -27.63 -8.97
CA TYR A 285 -16.09 -26.39 -8.95
C TYR A 285 -15.56 -25.30 -7.99
N TYR A 286 -14.27 -25.34 -7.66
CA TYR A 286 -13.65 -24.21 -7.00
C TYR A 286 -13.45 -23.08 -8.00
N ASP A 287 -13.92 -21.88 -7.65
CA ASP A 287 -13.75 -20.67 -8.43
C ASP A 287 -13.46 -19.49 -7.49
N THR A 288 -12.50 -18.63 -7.83
CA THR A 288 -12.18 -17.40 -7.09
C THR A 288 -13.07 -16.22 -7.49
N LYS A 289 -13.82 -16.33 -8.59
CA LYS A 289 -14.72 -15.26 -9.06
C LYS A 289 -15.99 -15.12 -8.22
N LEU A 290 -16.06 -15.86 -7.14
CA LEU A 290 -17.23 -15.94 -6.28
C LEU A 290 -17.34 -14.77 -5.36
N GLY A 291 -18.43 -14.07 -5.48
CA GLY A 291 -18.82 -12.90 -4.71
C GLY A 291 -18.99 -11.63 -5.53
N SER A 292 -18.49 -11.59 -6.77
CA SER A 292 -18.57 -10.36 -7.57
C SER A 292 -19.89 -10.12 -8.28
N ASN A 293 -20.76 -11.16 -8.45
CA ASN A 293 -21.99 -11.03 -9.27
C ASN A 293 -23.16 -11.91 -8.78
N ASN A 294 -23.54 -11.86 -7.51
CA ASN A 294 -24.70 -12.61 -7.00
C ASN A 294 -24.66 -14.15 -7.25
N GLU A 295 -23.54 -14.70 -7.68
CA GLU A 295 -23.42 -16.13 -7.83
C GLU A 295 -23.23 -16.80 -6.49
N LYS A 296 -23.92 -17.91 -6.30
CA LYS A 296 -23.92 -18.70 -5.05
C LYS A 296 -22.49 -19.03 -4.63
N SER A 297 -22.19 -18.85 -3.35
CA SER A 297 -20.91 -19.21 -2.73
C SER A 297 -20.32 -20.50 -3.30
N SER A 298 -19.04 -20.46 -3.70
CA SER A 298 -18.33 -21.64 -4.21
C SER A 298 -18.36 -22.82 -3.25
N MET A 299 -18.30 -22.52 -1.96
CA MET A 299 -18.29 -23.57 -0.93
C MET A 299 -19.52 -24.47 -1.01
N ALA A 300 -20.70 -23.94 -1.34
CA ALA A 300 -21.92 -24.71 -1.51
C ALA A 300 -21.93 -25.60 -2.79
N ARG A 301 -21.04 -25.31 -3.73
CA ARG A 301 -20.95 -26.05 -5.04
C ARG A 301 -19.80 -27.05 -5.06
N LEU A 302 -18.90 -27.00 -4.06
CA LEU A 302 -17.73 -27.87 -4.02
C LEU A 302 -18.15 -29.34 -3.97
N GLN A 303 -17.45 -30.14 -4.75
CA GLN A 303 -17.60 -31.59 -4.75
C GLN A 303 -16.24 -32.25 -4.60
N LEU A 304 -16.19 -33.32 -3.83
CA LEU A 304 -14.98 -34.15 -3.68
C LEU A 304 -15.10 -35.38 -4.54
N THR A 305 -14.13 -35.69 -5.36
CA THR A 305 -14.08 -36.87 -6.26
C THR A 305 -13.36 -38.05 -5.63
N ALA A 306 -12.81 -37.91 -4.45
CA ALA A 306 -12.15 -38.98 -3.69
C ALA A 306 -12.35 -38.73 -2.18
N ASN A 307 -12.28 -39.79 -1.36
CA ASN A 307 -12.45 -39.69 0.09
C ASN A 307 -11.28 -38.97 0.77
N GLU A 308 -10.07 -39.12 0.25
CA GLU A 308 -8.85 -38.50 0.77
C GLU A 308 -8.24 -37.51 -0.24
N PRO A 309 -7.55 -36.45 0.22
CA PRO A 309 -6.80 -35.56 -0.66
C PRO A 309 -5.73 -36.33 -1.44
N LEU A 310 -5.55 -35.97 -2.71
CA LEU A 310 -4.47 -36.50 -3.53
C LEU A 310 -3.11 -36.03 -2.95
N LYS A 311 -2.13 -36.95 -2.93
CA LYS A 311 -0.76 -36.69 -2.46
C LYS A 311 0.18 -36.41 -3.61
#